data_21b3e58f7072c1000e8eb6b1be7616e6
#
_entry.id   21b3e58f7072c1000e8eb6b1be7616e6
#
_cell.length_a   1.000
_cell.length_b   1.000
_cell.length_c   1.000
_cell.angle_alpha   90.00
_cell.angle_beta   90.00
_cell.angle_gamma   90.00
#
_symmetry.space_group_name_H-M   'P 1'
#
loop_
_entity.id
_entity.type
_entity.pdbx_description
1 polymer ?
#
loop_
_entity_poly.entity_id
_entity_poly.type
_entity_poly.pdbx_seq_one_letter_code
_entity_poly.pdbx_strand_id
1 'polypeptide(L)'
;QPGLTATEMFDALASGAMKAIWIVCTNPLVSLPESRKIEKALQNAKFVVVQDISHRSDTTKYADLLLPAAGWLEKEGTMTNSERRITYLSKGINPPGEALSDIEIITRFAKKMNFSGFDYASTEEIYREHALLTKNTTIDISFLNYNRLQNEGSFQWPVPDYGHPGTPRLFTDKKFYTPSQKAIFNLPTAIENTSEAPDSNYPFILTTGRIRDQWHTMTKTGKVSRLMTHIPSPVLEMNPIDAYKAEIETDDIVIVSSKNGTVRVKVKVANTTRESVVFLPMHWGKQLDNDLNRTNNLTNTLIDPLSKEPDFKYTCVAIEKYKK
;
A
#
# COMPACT_ATOMS: atom_id res chain seq x y z
N GLN A 1 3.62 -19.86 13.82
CA GLN A 1 2.51 -18.94 14.07
C GLN A 1 2.68 -17.69 13.21
N PRO A 2 1.59 -17.08 12.71
CA PRO A 2 1.68 -15.79 12.02
C PRO A 2 2.30 -14.73 12.94
N GLY A 3 3.07 -13.81 12.34
CA GLY A 3 3.59 -12.64 13.04
C GLY A 3 2.51 -11.56 13.22
N LEU A 4 2.92 -10.41 13.74
CA LEU A 4 2.06 -9.23 13.86
C LEU A 4 1.74 -8.66 12.48
N THR A 5 0.52 -8.15 12.31
CA THR A 5 0.13 -7.39 11.13
C THR A 5 0.80 -6.00 11.11
N ALA A 6 0.71 -5.29 10.00
CA ALA A 6 1.36 -3.98 9.87
C ALA A 6 0.93 -2.99 10.96
N THR A 7 -0.37 -2.90 11.26
CA THR A 7 -0.89 -2.02 12.32
C THR A 7 -0.43 -2.47 13.71
N GLU A 8 -0.51 -3.78 13.99
CA GLU A 8 -0.06 -4.37 15.26
C GLU A 8 1.45 -4.18 15.50
N MET A 9 2.28 -4.22 14.46
CA MET A 9 3.72 -3.93 14.58
C MET A 9 3.96 -2.49 15.07
N PHE A 10 3.22 -1.52 14.56
CA PHE A 10 3.36 -0.13 15.03
C PHE A 10 2.78 0.08 16.43
N ASP A 11 1.76 -0.66 16.83
CA ASP A 11 1.29 -0.68 18.23
C ASP A 11 2.35 -1.26 19.15
N ALA A 12 2.99 -2.34 18.75
CA ALA A 12 4.10 -2.96 19.48
C ALA A 12 5.34 -2.05 19.58
N LEU A 13 5.66 -1.28 18.54
CA LEU A 13 6.69 -0.24 18.59
C LEU A 13 6.32 0.89 19.55
N ALA A 14 5.09 1.39 19.47
CA ALA A 14 4.62 2.48 20.31
C ALA A 14 4.64 2.13 21.81
N SER A 15 4.32 0.86 22.14
CA SER A 15 4.36 0.34 23.52
C SER A 15 5.77 -0.07 23.98
N GLY A 16 6.75 -0.14 23.06
CA GLY A 16 8.11 -0.61 23.35
C GLY A 16 8.25 -2.14 23.45
N ALA A 17 7.19 -2.90 23.16
CA ALA A 17 7.26 -4.37 23.07
C ALA A 17 8.12 -4.81 21.86
N MET A 18 8.01 -4.11 20.74
CA MET A 18 8.94 -4.21 19.62
C MET A 18 9.97 -3.08 19.71
N LYS A 19 11.24 -3.37 19.50
CA LYS A 19 12.34 -2.41 19.65
C LYS A 19 12.94 -1.95 18.33
N ALA A 20 12.84 -2.76 17.30
CA ALA A 20 13.40 -2.47 16.00
C ALA A 20 12.44 -2.89 14.90
N ILE A 21 12.53 -2.22 13.75
CA ILE A 21 11.73 -2.53 12.56
C ILE A 21 12.56 -2.36 11.30
N TRP A 22 12.37 -3.27 10.35
CA TRP A 22 12.88 -3.13 8.98
C TRP A 22 11.71 -2.93 8.03
N ILE A 23 11.61 -1.73 7.46
CA ILE A 23 10.55 -1.30 6.55
C ILE A 23 11.06 -1.43 5.12
N VAL A 24 10.38 -2.23 4.30
CA VAL A 24 10.80 -2.53 2.93
C VAL A 24 9.75 -2.06 1.94
N CYS A 25 10.13 -1.18 1.02
CA CYS A 25 9.34 -0.75 -0.14
C CYS A 25 7.97 -0.11 0.19
N THR A 26 7.79 0.42 1.40
CA THR A 26 6.54 1.09 1.81
C THR A 26 6.82 2.37 2.60
N ASN A 27 5.80 3.23 2.69
CA ASN A 27 5.86 4.52 3.38
C ASN A 27 4.74 4.60 4.44
N PRO A 28 4.87 3.88 5.57
CA PRO A 28 3.81 3.74 6.57
C PRO A 28 3.32 5.06 7.16
N LEU A 29 4.18 6.08 7.26
CA LEU A 29 3.77 7.41 7.73
C LEU A 29 2.69 8.09 6.88
N VAL A 30 2.56 7.70 5.62
CA VAL A 30 1.51 8.23 4.73
C VAL A 30 0.44 7.19 4.45
N SER A 31 0.82 5.90 4.39
CA SER A 31 -0.10 4.83 3.96
C SER A 31 -0.90 4.19 5.09
N LEU A 32 -0.46 4.25 6.35
CA LEU A 32 -1.20 3.69 7.48
C LEU A 32 -2.13 4.73 8.13
N PRO A 33 -3.20 4.29 8.82
CA PRO A 33 -4.08 5.18 9.56
C PRO A 33 -3.36 5.79 10.76
N GLU A 34 -3.95 6.81 11.36
CA GLU A 34 -3.38 7.49 12.53
C GLU A 34 -1.90 7.88 12.37
N SER A 35 -1.57 8.56 11.29
CA SER A 35 -0.17 8.86 10.92
C SER A 35 0.67 9.46 12.06
N ARG A 36 0.05 10.20 12.99
CA ARG A 36 0.75 10.75 14.17
C ARG A 36 1.18 9.66 15.15
N LYS A 37 0.38 8.61 15.31
CA LYS A 37 0.73 7.45 16.14
C LYS A 37 1.89 6.67 15.50
N ILE A 38 1.85 6.48 14.18
CA ILE A 38 2.96 5.87 13.44
C ILE A 38 4.25 6.67 13.60
N GLU A 39 4.17 8.00 13.48
CA GLU A 39 5.31 8.88 13.68
C GLU A 39 5.93 8.72 15.06
N LYS A 40 5.10 8.75 16.11
CA LYS A 40 5.54 8.54 17.50
C LYS A 40 6.14 7.14 17.71
N ALA A 41 5.56 6.12 17.10
CA ALA A 41 6.08 4.76 17.18
C ALA A 41 7.50 4.66 16.58
N LEU A 42 7.74 5.29 15.42
CA LEU A 42 9.05 5.35 14.81
C LEU A 42 10.07 6.14 15.65
N GLN A 43 9.65 7.25 16.27
CA GLN A 43 10.50 8.03 17.17
C GLN A 43 10.91 7.25 18.42
N ASN A 44 10.04 6.37 18.92
CA ASN A 44 10.28 5.56 20.11
C ASN A 44 11.08 4.27 19.80
N ALA A 45 11.15 3.86 18.55
CA ALA A 45 11.89 2.67 18.13
C ALA A 45 13.39 2.85 18.45
N LYS A 46 14.04 1.77 18.89
CA LYS A 46 15.49 1.79 19.16
C LYS A 46 16.33 1.68 17.88
N PHE A 47 15.77 1.09 16.83
CA PHE A 47 16.46 0.94 15.57
C PHE A 47 15.45 0.79 14.42
N VAL A 48 15.54 1.68 13.44
CA VAL A 48 14.69 1.70 12.26
C VAL A 48 15.54 1.55 11.01
N VAL A 49 15.33 0.46 10.27
CA VAL A 49 15.93 0.26 8.96
C VAL A 49 14.87 0.54 7.90
N VAL A 50 15.18 1.36 6.91
CA VAL A 50 14.31 1.60 5.76
C VAL A 50 15.03 1.22 4.48
N GLN A 51 14.43 0.33 3.71
CA GLN A 51 14.86 -0.10 2.38
C GLN A 51 13.90 0.47 1.35
N ASP A 52 14.35 1.42 0.55
CA ASP A 52 13.49 2.14 -0.40
C ASP A 52 14.30 2.59 -1.63
N ILE A 53 13.60 2.76 -2.74
CA ILE A 53 14.12 3.36 -3.98
C ILE A 53 14.29 4.89 -3.86
N SER A 54 13.84 5.49 -2.78
CA SER A 54 13.89 6.94 -2.56
C SER A 54 14.26 7.26 -1.12
N HIS A 55 15.22 8.16 -0.96
CA HIS A 55 15.57 8.75 0.33
C HIS A 55 14.64 9.91 0.75
N ARG A 56 13.61 10.20 -0.04
CA ARG A 56 12.68 11.32 0.16
C ARG A 56 11.25 10.87 0.48
N SER A 57 11.07 9.74 1.14
CA SER A 57 9.78 9.38 1.73
C SER A 57 9.67 9.93 3.15
N ASP A 58 8.46 10.11 3.66
CA ASP A 58 8.25 10.59 5.03
C ASP A 58 8.89 9.65 6.05
N THR A 59 8.81 8.34 5.79
CA THR A 59 9.35 7.29 6.67
C THR A 59 10.88 7.29 6.72
N THR A 60 11.56 7.63 5.62
CA THR A 60 13.04 7.63 5.59
C THR A 60 13.67 8.65 6.53
N LYS A 61 12.94 9.67 6.96
CA LYS A 61 13.41 10.64 7.97
C LYS A 61 13.63 10.05 9.36
N TYR A 62 13.03 8.90 9.63
CA TYR A 62 13.11 8.21 10.92
C TYR A 62 14.05 7.00 10.88
N ALA A 63 14.72 6.78 9.73
CA ALA A 63 15.64 5.67 9.57
C ALA A 63 16.98 5.95 10.27
N ASP A 64 17.42 5.02 11.11
CA ASP A 64 18.80 4.95 11.60
C ASP A 64 19.73 4.37 10.53
N LEU A 65 19.20 3.49 9.67
CA LEU A 65 19.89 2.91 8.52
C LEU A 65 18.99 2.96 7.29
N LEU A 66 19.49 3.57 6.22
CA LEU A 66 18.82 3.59 4.92
C LEU A 66 19.56 2.66 3.96
N LEU A 67 18.85 1.68 3.40
CA LEU A 67 19.33 0.75 2.40
C LEU A 67 18.77 1.14 1.03
N PRO A 68 19.58 1.69 0.11
CA PRO A 68 19.11 2.07 -1.20
C PRO A 68 18.76 0.85 -2.05
N ALA A 69 17.52 0.79 -2.52
CA ALA A 69 17.01 -0.31 -3.33
C ALA A 69 16.95 0.06 -4.81
N ALA A 70 17.24 -0.93 -5.66
CA ALA A 70 17.15 -0.80 -7.11
C ALA A 70 15.69 -0.67 -7.58
N GLY A 71 15.46 0.18 -8.56
CA GLY A 71 14.18 0.35 -9.23
C GLY A 71 13.87 -0.76 -10.25
N TRP A 72 12.72 -0.65 -10.92
CA TRP A 72 12.22 -1.68 -11.84
C TRP A 72 13.15 -2.03 -12.99
N LEU A 73 13.75 -1.03 -13.66
CA LEU A 73 14.66 -1.24 -14.79
C LEU A 73 16.09 -1.62 -14.35
N GLU A 74 16.38 -1.54 -13.07
CA GLU A 74 17.70 -1.70 -12.48
C GLU A 74 17.94 -3.10 -11.92
N LYS A 75 16.93 -3.97 -11.96
CA LYS A 75 16.96 -5.36 -11.47
C LYS A 75 16.16 -6.26 -12.38
N GLU A 76 16.42 -7.57 -12.31
CA GLU A 76 15.63 -8.57 -13.00
C GLU A 76 14.77 -9.38 -12.01
N GLY A 77 13.78 -10.08 -12.53
CA GLY A 77 12.90 -10.93 -11.75
C GLY A 77 11.63 -11.28 -12.49
N THR A 78 10.62 -11.68 -11.76
CA THR A 78 9.29 -11.95 -12.30
C THR A 78 8.24 -11.11 -11.60
N MET A 79 7.16 -10.82 -12.29
CA MET A 79 5.98 -10.18 -11.73
C MET A 79 4.73 -10.98 -12.09
N THR A 80 3.84 -11.15 -11.11
CA THR A 80 2.51 -11.73 -11.31
C THR A 80 1.46 -10.63 -11.20
N ASN A 81 0.56 -10.52 -12.17
CA ASN A 81 -0.53 -9.56 -12.13
C ASN A 81 -1.84 -10.21 -11.61
N SER A 82 -2.91 -9.40 -11.52
CA SER A 82 -4.21 -9.84 -10.99
C SER A 82 -4.94 -10.87 -11.88
N GLU A 83 -4.55 -11.03 -13.16
CA GLU A 83 -5.05 -12.09 -14.03
C GLU A 83 -4.22 -13.39 -13.94
N ARG A 84 -3.37 -13.53 -12.94
CA ARG A 84 -2.51 -14.70 -12.72
C ARG A 84 -1.40 -14.87 -13.77
N ARG A 85 -1.03 -13.81 -14.46
CA ARG A 85 -0.01 -13.85 -15.51
C ARG A 85 1.35 -13.52 -14.94
N ILE A 86 2.29 -14.44 -15.12
CA ILE A 86 3.69 -14.27 -14.74
C ILE A 86 4.46 -13.75 -15.93
N THR A 87 5.16 -12.64 -15.74
CA THR A 87 6.01 -12.00 -16.75
C THR A 87 7.43 -11.89 -16.25
N TYR A 88 8.41 -12.23 -17.08
CA TYR A 88 9.81 -11.95 -16.81
C TYR A 88 10.11 -10.46 -17.01
N LEU A 89 10.84 -9.88 -16.09
CA LEU A 89 11.32 -8.50 -16.15
C LEU A 89 12.84 -8.51 -16.27
N SER A 90 13.34 -8.09 -17.41
CA SER A 90 14.78 -7.99 -17.63
C SER A 90 15.35 -6.69 -17.05
N LYS A 91 16.57 -6.78 -16.52
CA LYS A 91 17.35 -5.61 -16.16
C LYS A 91 17.73 -4.81 -17.41
N GLY A 92 17.39 -3.53 -17.45
CA GLY A 92 17.68 -2.63 -18.57
C GLY A 92 18.83 -1.68 -18.33
N ILE A 93 19.06 -1.26 -17.07
CA ILE A 93 20.13 -0.33 -16.68
C ILE A 93 20.78 -0.77 -15.37
N ASN A 94 21.96 -0.26 -15.09
CA ASN A 94 22.58 -0.49 -13.78
C ASN A 94 21.93 0.39 -12.71
N PRO A 95 21.79 -0.11 -11.47
CA PRO A 95 21.33 0.71 -10.35
C PRO A 95 22.32 1.84 -10.07
N PRO A 96 21.86 3.01 -9.63
CA PRO A 96 22.70 4.14 -9.32
C PRO A 96 23.41 3.96 -7.97
N GLY A 97 24.63 4.47 -7.84
CA GLY A 97 25.38 4.53 -6.59
C GLY A 97 25.53 3.16 -5.92
N GLU A 98 25.11 3.06 -4.68
CA GLU A 98 25.17 1.84 -3.85
C GLU A 98 23.88 1.03 -3.86
N ALA A 99 22.90 1.37 -4.72
CA ALA A 99 21.62 0.69 -4.76
C ALA A 99 21.77 -0.78 -5.21
N LEU A 100 21.14 -1.68 -4.49
CA LEU A 100 21.11 -3.12 -4.74
C LEU A 100 19.67 -3.58 -4.95
N SER A 101 19.49 -4.71 -5.62
CA SER A 101 18.15 -5.33 -5.67
C SER A 101 17.69 -5.77 -4.26
N ASP A 102 16.37 -5.76 -4.03
CA ASP A 102 15.81 -6.17 -2.73
C ASP A 102 16.27 -7.57 -2.32
N ILE A 103 16.32 -8.49 -3.28
CA ILE A 103 16.81 -9.85 -3.08
C ILE A 103 18.28 -9.85 -2.64
N GLU A 104 19.12 -9.05 -3.27
CA GLU A 104 20.53 -8.96 -2.94
C GLU A 104 20.76 -8.39 -1.53
N ILE A 105 19.99 -7.36 -1.15
CA ILE A 105 20.04 -6.80 0.21
C ILE A 105 19.68 -7.87 1.24
N ILE A 106 18.57 -8.58 1.02
CA ILE A 106 18.08 -9.61 1.95
C ILE A 106 19.05 -10.78 2.04
N THR A 107 19.55 -11.29 0.92
CA THR A 107 20.49 -12.41 0.91
C THR A 107 21.83 -12.07 1.56
N ARG A 108 22.36 -10.87 1.31
CA ARG A 108 23.57 -10.38 1.99
C ARG A 108 23.40 -10.27 3.50
N PHE A 109 22.22 -9.76 3.94
CA PHE A 109 21.89 -9.68 5.36
C PHE A 109 21.79 -11.09 5.98
N ALA A 110 21.07 -12.02 5.34
CA ALA A 110 20.91 -13.38 5.81
C ALA A 110 22.27 -14.10 5.97
N LYS A 111 23.18 -13.94 4.99
CA LYS A 111 24.55 -14.45 5.08
C LYS A 111 25.35 -13.86 6.24
N LYS A 112 25.20 -12.55 6.49
CA LYS A 112 25.83 -11.89 7.64
C LYS A 112 25.30 -12.37 8.99
N MET A 113 24.05 -12.82 9.02
CA MET A 113 23.41 -13.46 10.17
C MET A 113 23.74 -14.95 10.28
N ASN A 114 24.56 -15.50 9.39
CA ASN A 114 24.92 -16.93 9.30
C ASN A 114 23.72 -17.87 9.06
N PHE A 115 22.67 -17.39 8.39
CA PHE A 115 21.60 -18.26 7.93
C PHE A 115 22.06 -19.07 6.72
N SER A 116 21.81 -20.37 6.74
CA SER A 116 22.03 -21.28 5.61
C SER A 116 20.93 -21.14 4.56
N GLY A 117 21.20 -21.56 3.31
CA GLY A 117 20.21 -21.59 2.24
C GLY A 117 20.05 -20.26 1.49
N PHE A 118 21.00 -19.34 1.64
CA PHE A 118 21.00 -18.04 0.93
C PHE A 118 22.17 -17.89 -0.05
N ASP A 119 22.77 -19.01 -0.50
CA ASP A 119 23.93 -19.01 -1.41
C ASP A 119 23.51 -19.08 -2.88
N TYR A 120 22.49 -18.31 -3.25
CA TYR A 120 22.03 -18.23 -4.61
C TYR A 120 23.07 -17.58 -5.53
N ALA A 121 23.31 -18.19 -6.69
CA ALA A 121 24.17 -17.65 -7.74
C ALA A 121 23.42 -16.67 -8.65
N SER A 122 22.07 -16.75 -8.72
CA SER A 122 21.25 -15.91 -9.58
C SER A 122 19.84 -15.70 -9.00
N THR A 123 19.13 -14.71 -9.52
CA THR A 123 17.71 -14.49 -9.22
C THR A 123 16.84 -15.62 -9.77
N GLU A 124 17.29 -16.30 -10.83
CA GLU A 124 16.60 -17.47 -11.38
C GLU A 124 16.57 -18.64 -10.39
N GLU A 125 17.64 -18.87 -9.64
CA GLU A 125 17.65 -19.94 -8.63
C GLU A 125 16.60 -19.70 -7.55
N ILE A 126 16.44 -18.46 -7.10
CA ILE A 126 15.39 -18.08 -6.15
C ILE A 126 13.99 -18.28 -6.77
N TYR A 127 13.81 -17.89 -8.02
CA TYR A 127 12.55 -18.13 -8.71
C TYR A 127 12.23 -19.61 -8.86
N ARG A 128 13.22 -20.43 -9.19
CA ARG A 128 13.05 -21.89 -9.32
C ARG A 128 12.70 -22.55 -7.99
N GLU A 129 13.34 -22.14 -6.90
CA GLU A 129 12.97 -22.60 -5.56
C GLU A 129 11.51 -22.26 -5.25
N HIS A 130 11.11 -21.00 -5.44
CA HIS A 130 9.72 -20.58 -5.29
C HIS A 130 8.78 -21.39 -6.18
N ALA A 131 9.11 -21.58 -7.45
CA ALA A 131 8.30 -22.37 -8.38
C ALA A 131 8.13 -23.82 -7.93
N LEU A 132 9.19 -24.45 -7.43
CA LEU A 132 9.14 -25.83 -6.92
C LEU A 132 8.26 -25.97 -5.67
N LEU A 133 8.17 -24.95 -4.81
CA LEU A 133 7.26 -24.94 -3.66
C LEU A 133 5.78 -25.00 -4.06
N THR A 134 5.46 -24.59 -5.28
CA THR A 134 4.08 -24.61 -5.81
C THR A 134 3.70 -25.94 -6.47
N LYS A 135 4.66 -26.87 -6.60
CA LYS A 135 4.46 -28.13 -7.32
C LYS A 135 3.31 -28.96 -6.73
N ASN A 136 2.45 -29.47 -7.61
CA ASN A 136 1.24 -30.24 -7.27
C ASN A 136 0.20 -29.46 -6.46
N THR A 137 0.26 -28.12 -6.42
CA THR A 137 -0.77 -27.28 -5.82
C THR A 137 -1.69 -26.69 -6.90
N THR A 138 -2.71 -25.97 -6.49
CA THR A 138 -3.64 -25.25 -7.38
C THR A 138 -3.00 -24.07 -8.11
N ILE A 139 -1.79 -23.68 -7.72
CA ILE A 139 -1.02 -22.57 -8.29
C ILE A 139 0.30 -23.06 -8.91
N ASP A 140 0.38 -24.31 -9.30
CA ASP A 140 1.60 -24.96 -9.81
C ASP A 140 2.24 -24.17 -10.96
N ILE A 141 3.47 -23.71 -10.73
CA ILE A 141 4.33 -23.04 -11.72
C ILE A 141 5.70 -23.73 -11.83
N SER A 142 5.81 -24.95 -11.30
CA SER A 142 7.10 -25.68 -11.17
C SER A 142 7.80 -25.92 -12.51
N PHE A 143 7.10 -25.84 -13.62
CA PHE A 143 7.63 -25.98 -14.98
C PHE A 143 7.95 -24.65 -15.68
N LEU A 144 7.82 -23.52 -14.96
CA LEU A 144 8.29 -22.23 -15.46
C LEU A 144 9.72 -21.95 -14.97
N ASN A 145 10.48 -21.33 -15.83
CA ASN A 145 11.83 -20.82 -15.57
C ASN A 145 12.05 -19.56 -16.42
N TYR A 146 13.15 -18.87 -16.23
CA TYR A 146 13.44 -17.65 -16.98
C TYR A 146 13.53 -17.91 -18.49
N ASN A 147 14.14 -19.01 -18.91
CA ASN A 147 14.26 -19.34 -20.30
C ASN A 147 12.88 -19.47 -21.01
N ARG A 148 11.92 -20.14 -20.36
CA ARG A 148 10.55 -20.23 -20.90
C ARG A 148 9.87 -18.88 -20.94
N LEU A 149 9.96 -18.10 -19.86
CA LEU A 149 9.34 -16.79 -19.79
C LEU A 149 9.92 -15.77 -20.77
N GLN A 150 11.20 -15.92 -21.14
CA GLN A 150 11.88 -15.06 -22.11
C GLN A 150 11.53 -15.45 -23.57
N ASN A 151 11.51 -16.74 -23.87
CA ASN A 151 11.36 -17.23 -25.25
C ASN A 151 9.91 -17.49 -25.66
N GLU A 152 9.06 -17.94 -24.72
CA GLU A 152 7.66 -18.28 -25.00
C GLU A 152 6.70 -17.16 -24.53
N GLY A 153 7.17 -16.19 -23.75
CA GLY A 153 6.40 -15.07 -23.23
C GLY A 153 5.81 -15.32 -21.84
N SER A 154 4.81 -14.53 -21.49
CA SER A 154 4.18 -14.60 -20.16
C SER A 154 3.14 -15.71 -20.07
N PHE A 155 3.04 -16.35 -18.90
CA PHE A 155 2.12 -17.47 -18.65
C PHE A 155 1.11 -17.16 -17.54
N GLN A 156 -0.12 -17.60 -17.75
CA GLN A 156 -1.12 -17.63 -16.68
C GLN A 156 -1.07 -18.98 -15.96
N TRP A 157 -0.86 -18.95 -14.64
CA TRP A 157 -0.81 -20.18 -13.86
C TRP A 157 -2.20 -20.80 -13.63
N PRO A 158 -2.29 -22.12 -13.32
CA PRO A 158 -1.21 -23.09 -13.21
C PRO A 158 -0.58 -23.51 -14.55
N VAL A 159 0.67 -24.00 -14.46
CA VAL A 159 1.48 -24.56 -15.55
C VAL A 159 2.10 -25.88 -15.06
N PRO A 160 1.31 -26.96 -14.95
CA PRO A 160 1.67 -28.18 -14.24
C PRO A 160 2.61 -29.12 -14.98
N ASP A 161 2.93 -28.85 -16.25
CA ASP A 161 3.86 -29.63 -17.05
C ASP A 161 4.62 -28.76 -18.06
N TYR A 162 5.66 -29.36 -18.68
CA TYR A 162 6.56 -28.62 -19.57
C TYR A 162 5.88 -28.13 -20.86
N GLY A 163 4.92 -28.90 -21.40
CA GLY A 163 4.21 -28.53 -22.62
C GLY A 163 2.97 -27.67 -22.41
N HIS A 164 2.63 -27.36 -21.16
CA HIS A 164 1.40 -26.66 -20.84
C HIS A 164 1.44 -25.18 -21.27
N PRO A 165 0.46 -24.70 -22.06
CA PRO A 165 0.49 -23.34 -22.63
C PRO A 165 0.08 -22.25 -21.62
N GLY A 166 -0.19 -22.61 -20.39
CA GLY A 166 -0.82 -21.78 -19.37
C GLY A 166 -2.32 -22.04 -19.24
N THR A 167 -2.93 -21.47 -18.23
CA THR A 167 -4.35 -21.64 -17.90
C THR A 167 -5.09 -20.30 -17.98
N PRO A 168 -5.57 -19.88 -19.16
CA PRO A 168 -6.23 -18.59 -19.33
C PRO A 168 -7.48 -18.43 -18.46
N ARG A 169 -8.21 -19.52 -18.23
CA ARG A 169 -9.42 -19.52 -17.40
C ARG A 169 -9.43 -20.72 -16.45
N LEU A 170 -9.62 -20.45 -15.15
CA LEU A 170 -9.84 -21.48 -14.14
C LEU A 170 -11.26 -22.05 -14.21
N PHE A 171 -11.45 -23.24 -13.64
CA PHE A 171 -12.75 -23.89 -13.41
C PHE A 171 -13.58 -24.12 -14.69
N THR A 172 -12.93 -24.33 -15.85
CA THR A 172 -13.62 -24.67 -17.10
C THR A 172 -14.29 -26.03 -17.02
N ASP A 173 -13.79 -26.93 -16.17
CA ASP A 173 -14.36 -28.21 -15.82
C ASP A 173 -15.47 -28.11 -14.73
N LYS A 174 -15.79 -26.89 -14.26
CA LYS A 174 -16.75 -26.57 -13.19
C LYS A 174 -16.39 -27.18 -11.82
N LYS A 175 -15.12 -27.55 -11.62
CA LYS A 175 -14.61 -28.05 -10.34
C LYS A 175 -13.86 -26.95 -9.61
N PHE A 176 -14.36 -26.57 -8.44
CA PHE A 176 -13.77 -25.57 -7.58
C PHE A 176 -12.86 -26.22 -6.54
N TYR A 177 -11.89 -25.46 -6.03
CA TYR A 177 -10.93 -25.92 -5.00
C TYR A 177 -11.57 -25.96 -3.61
N THR A 178 -12.67 -26.69 -3.50
CA THR A 178 -13.43 -26.93 -2.26
C THR A 178 -13.60 -28.42 -2.06
N PRO A 179 -13.83 -28.91 -0.85
CA PRO A 179 -14.08 -30.35 -0.62
C PRO A 179 -15.25 -30.92 -1.45
N SER A 180 -16.28 -30.11 -1.68
CA SER A 180 -17.44 -30.49 -2.50
C SER A 180 -17.23 -30.30 -4.02
N GLN A 181 -16.12 -29.73 -4.42
CA GLN A 181 -15.82 -29.28 -5.80
C GLN A 181 -16.84 -28.27 -6.36
N LYS A 182 -17.69 -27.69 -5.52
CA LYS A 182 -18.67 -26.66 -5.89
C LYS A 182 -18.26 -25.30 -5.36
N ALA A 183 -18.68 -24.23 -6.03
CA ALA A 183 -18.52 -22.87 -5.51
C ALA A 183 -19.23 -22.74 -4.15
N ILE A 184 -18.60 -22.04 -3.23
CA ILE A 184 -19.19 -21.69 -1.93
C ILE A 184 -19.62 -20.23 -1.98
N PHE A 185 -20.90 -19.97 -1.71
CA PHE A 185 -21.40 -18.62 -1.53
C PHE A 185 -21.26 -18.23 -0.06
N ASN A 186 -20.28 -17.41 0.23
CA ASN A 186 -20.13 -16.84 1.56
C ASN A 186 -21.09 -15.66 1.72
N LEU A 187 -22.05 -15.79 2.62
CA LEU A 187 -22.89 -14.67 3.02
C LEU A 187 -22.07 -13.81 4.00
N PRO A 188 -21.83 -12.52 3.71
CA PRO A 188 -21.24 -11.65 4.70
C PRO A 188 -22.23 -11.54 5.87
N THR A 189 -21.82 -11.95 7.06
CA THR A 189 -22.50 -11.58 8.27
C THR A 189 -22.33 -10.08 8.44
N ALA A 190 -23.43 -9.35 8.60
CA ALA A 190 -23.37 -7.95 8.96
C ALA A 190 -22.53 -7.84 10.23
N ILE A 191 -21.38 -7.19 10.12
CA ILE A 191 -20.56 -6.89 11.29
C ILE A 191 -21.22 -5.68 11.93
N GLU A 192 -22.06 -5.95 12.93
CA GLU A 192 -22.67 -4.89 13.72
C GLU A 192 -21.57 -4.06 14.38
N ASN A 193 -21.68 -2.73 14.25
CA ASN A 193 -20.82 -1.73 14.93
C ASN A 193 -19.34 -1.66 14.54
N THR A 194 -18.99 -1.91 13.29
CA THR A 194 -17.60 -1.73 12.82
C THR A 194 -17.25 -0.30 12.43
N SER A 195 -18.24 0.52 12.06
CA SER A 195 -18.03 1.91 11.70
C SER A 195 -18.67 2.87 12.70
N GLU A 196 -18.08 4.05 12.86
CA GLU A 196 -18.68 5.14 13.62
C GLU A 196 -19.96 5.61 12.90
N ALA A 197 -21.00 5.98 13.65
CA ALA A 197 -22.15 6.67 13.09
C ALA A 197 -21.90 8.19 13.11
N PRO A 198 -22.29 8.96 12.05
CA PRO A 198 -22.27 10.41 12.10
C PRO A 198 -23.14 10.93 13.25
N ASP A 199 -22.66 11.96 13.92
CA ASP A 199 -23.35 12.63 15.02
C ASP A 199 -23.29 14.17 14.82
N SER A 200 -23.82 14.93 15.78
CA SER A 200 -23.81 16.39 15.73
C SER A 200 -22.40 17.00 15.76
N ASN A 201 -21.40 16.31 16.31
CA ASN A 201 -20.02 16.77 16.36
C ASN A 201 -19.24 16.43 15.10
N TYR A 202 -19.57 15.29 14.48
CA TYR A 202 -18.92 14.77 13.26
C TYR A 202 -19.97 14.36 12.22
N PRO A 203 -20.65 15.34 11.58
CA PRO A 203 -21.83 15.06 10.75
C PRO A 203 -21.52 14.53 9.35
N PHE A 204 -20.27 14.59 8.89
CA PHE A 204 -19.87 14.16 7.56
C PHE A 204 -19.14 12.83 7.60
N ILE A 205 -19.30 12.05 6.53
CA ILE A 205 -18.51 10.85 6.26
C ILE A 205 -17.37 11.22 5.31
N LEU A 206 -16.14 11.06 5.78
CA LEU A 206 -14.95 11.17 4.95
C LEU A 206 -14.68 9.82 4.27
N THR A 207 -14.59 9.83 2.95
CA THR A 207 -13.99 8.74 2.18
C THR A 207 -12.66 9.19 1.58
N THR A 208 -11.68 8.28 1.56
CA THR A 208 -10.36 8.59 1.00
C THR A 208 -10.10 7.76 -0.26
N GLY A 209 -9.15 8.18 -1.07
CA GLY A 209 -8.84 7.45 -2.28
C GLY A 209 -7.70 8.05 -3.08
N ARG A 210 -7.51 7.51 -4.29
CA ARG A 210 -6.50 7.98 -5.23
C ARG A 210 -7.11 8.99 -6.20
N ILE A 211 -6.28 9.91 -6.67
CA ILE A 211 -6.56 10.71 -7.85
C ILE A 211 -5.88 10.07 -9.09
N ARG A 212 -6.37 10.43 -10.28
CA ARG A 212 -5.95 9.80 -11.55
C ARG A 212 -4.44 9.82 -11.79
N ASP A 213 -3.79 10.95 -11.51
CA ASP A 213 -2.40 11.19 -11.94
C ASP A 213 -1.36 10.77 -10.91
N GLN A 214 -1.78 10.31 -9.72
CA GLN A 214 -0.88 9.99 -8.63
C GLN A 214 -0.90 8.51 -8.25
N TRP A 215 0.26 8.01 -7.84
CA TRP A 215 0.45 6.63 -7.43
C TRP A 215 0.92 6.55 -5.97
N HIS A 216 0.13 5.84 -5.13
CA HIS A 216 0.38 5.65 -3.70
C HIS A 216 0.83 6.95 -2.99
N THR A 217 2.01 6.95 -2.36
CA THR A 217 2.56 8.09 -1.62
C THR A 217 3.46 8.99 -2.48
N MET A 218 3.25 8.96 -3.79
CA MET A 218 3.92 9.81 -4.79
C MET A 218 5.44 9.70 -4.85
N THR A 219 6.04 8.64 -4.30
CA THR A 219 7.49 8.42 -4.32
C THR A 219 8.09 8.47 -5.75
N LYS A 220 7.30 8.07 -6.75
CA LYS A 220 7.66 8.15 -8.18
C LYS A 220 6.94 9.30 -8.87
N THR A 221 5.62 9.35 -8.83
CA THR A 221 4.79 10.32 -9.59
C THR A 221 4.98 11.74 -9.10
N GLY A 222 5.25 11.96 -7.82
CA GLY A 222 5.55 13.29 -7.27
C GLY A 222 6.85 13.92 -7.77
N LYS A 223 7.73 13.15 -8.46
CA LYS A 223 8.92 13.65 -9.12
C LYS A 223 8.68 14.12 -10.57
N VAL A 224 7.49 13.88 -11.10
CA VAL A 224 7.12 14.22 -12.47
C VAL A 224 6.26 15.48 -12.45
N SER A 225 6.87 16.62 -12.80
CA SER A 225 6.21 17.94 -12.74
C SER A 225 4.89 17.97 -13.49
N ARG A 226 4.81 17.36 -14.67
CA ARG A 226 3.58 17.28 -15.46
C ARG A 226 2.43 16.57 -14.72
N LEU A 227 2.71 15.55 -13.91
CA LEU A 227 1.68 14.87 -13.11
C LEU A 227 1.26 15.70 -11.90
N MET A 228 2.14 16.56 -11.40
CA MET A 228 1.87 17.45 -10.27
C MET A 228 1.08 18.70 -10.65
N THR A 229 1.02 19.09 -11.93
CA THR A 229 0.33 20.34 -12.34
C THR A 229 -1.18 20.21 -12.32
N HIS A 230 -1.74 19.01 -12.49
CA HIS A 230 -3.20 18.83 -12.56
C HIS A 230 -3.87 19.05 -11.20
N ILE A 231 -3.37 18.44 -10.14
CA ILE A 231 -3.80 18.66 -8.76
C ILE A 231 -2.53 18.76 -7.89
N PRO A 232 -2.05 19.99 -7.65
CA PRO A 232 -0.74 20.20 -6.99
C PRO A 232 -0.77 19.99 -5.47
N SER A 233 -1.94 20.06 -4.85
CA SER A 233 -2.14 19.87 -3.40
C SER A 233 -3.43 19.11 -3.14
N PRO A 234 -3.60 18.49 -1.96
CA PRO A 234 -4.84 17.80 -1.63
C PRO A 234 -6.00 18.79 -1.56
N VAL A 235 -7.16 18.39 -2.07
CA VAL A 235 -8.37 19.18 -2.11
C VAL A 235 -9.53 18.34 -1.57
N LEU A 236 -10.30 18.90 -0.65
CA LEU A 236 -11.52 18.28 -0.15
C LEU A 236 -12.65 18.49 -1.17
N GLU A 237 -13.17 17.42 -1.74
CA GLU A 237 -14.37 17.51 -2.57
C GLU A 237 -15.61 17.45 -1.69
N MET A 238 -16.52 18.41 -1.87
CA MET A 238 -17.72 18.59 -1.07
C MET A 238 -18.94 18.83 -1.94
N ASN A 239 -20.08 18.24 -1.58
CA ASN A 239 -21.33 18.41 -2.28
C ASN A 239 -21.81 19.88 -2.23
N PRO A 240 -22.39 20.46 -3.30
CA PRO A 240 -22.87 21.85 -3.32
C PRO A 240 -23.91 22.19 -2.24
N ILE A 241 -24.79 21.25 -1.90
CA ILE A 241 -25.82 21.47 -0.88
C ILE A 241 -25.17 21.59 0.51
N ASP A 242 -24.18 20.72 0.80
CA ASP A 242 -23.46 20.77 2.08
C ASP A 242 -22.59 22.03 2.19
N ALA A 243 -21.92 22.40 1.09
CA ALA A 243 -21.12 23.61 1.01
C ALA A 243 -21.96 24.86 1.25
N TYR A 244 -23.15 24.94 0.62
CA TYR A 244 -24.08 26.03 0.84
C TYR A 244 -24.56 26.13 2.30
N LYS A 245 -24.94 25.01 2.92
CA LYS A 245 -25.34 24.95 4.34
C LYS A 245 -24.23 25.37 5.31
N ALA A 246 -22.98 25.10 4.94
CA ALA A 246 -21.79 25.42 5.75
C ALA A 246 -21.15 26.79 5.41
N GLU A 247 -21.72 27.55 4.47
CA GLU A 247 -21.19 28.83 3.95
C GLU A 247 -19.72 28.68 3.43
N ILE A 248 -19.46 27.57 2.75
CA ILE A 248 -18.16 27.23 2.17
C ILE A 248 -18.22 27.34 0.65
N GLU A 249 -17.21 27.96 0.06
CA GLU A 249 -17.05 28.11 -1.38
C GLU A 249 -15.80 27.37 -1.89
N THR A 250 -15.72 27.14 -3.20
CA THR A 250 -14.50 26.60 -3.82
C THR A 250 -13.31 27.52 -3.54
N ASP A 251 -12.15 26.92 -3.25
CA ASP A 251 -10.89 27.54 -2.82
C ASP A 251 -10.87 28.06 -1.38
N ASP A 252 -11.96 28.00 -0.64
CA ASP A 252 -11.91 28.23 0.79
C ASP A 252 -10.97 27.22 1.46
N ILE A 253 -10.28 27.67 2.49
CA ILE A 253 -9.49 26.78 3.37
C ILE A 253 -10.40 26.33 4.51
N VAL A 254 -10.45 25.04 4.76
CA VAL A 254 -11.20 24.44 5.85
C VAL A 254 -10.30 23.63 6.78
N ILE A 255 -10.73 23.50 8.03
CA ILE A 255 -10.23 22.52 8.98
C ILE A 255 -11.19 21.33 8.92
N VAL A 256 -10.67 20.16 8.60
CA VAL A 256 -11.39 18.89 8.71
C VAL A 256 -10.88 18.20 9.97
N SER A 257 -11.78 17.83 10.86
CA SER A 257 -11.46 17.21 12.15
C SER A 257 -12.17 15.87 12.29
N SER A 258 -11.48 14.90 12.86
CA SER A 258 -12.02 13.63 13.33
C SER A 258 -11.63 13.41 14.80
N LYS A 259 -12.05 12.31 15.40
CA LYS A 259 -11.57 11.91 16.74
C LYS A 259 -10.07 11.64 16.78
N ASN A 260 -9.44 11.34 15.62
CA ASN A 260 -8.02 10.97 15.54
C ASN A 260 -7.09 12.15 15.22
N GLY A 261 -7.61 13.22 14.64
CA GLY A 261 -6.80 14.37 14.31
C GLY A 261 -7.47 15.40 13.42
N THR A 262 -6.64 16.28 12.87
CA THR A 262 -7.09 17.38 12.01
C THR A 262 -6.22 17.52 10.79
N VAL A 263 -6.83 18.00 9.70
CA VAL A 263 -6.12 18.46 8.50
C VAL A 263 -6.66 19.81 8.05
N ARG A 264 -5.84 20.58 7.34
CA ARG A 264 -6.21 21.88 6.78
C ARG A 264 -6.01 21.85 5.27
N VAL A 265 -7.10 21.96 4.52
CA VAL A 265 -7.10 21.80 3.06
C VAL A 265 -8.01 22.80 2.38
N LYS A 266 -7.80 23.02 1.09
CA LYS A 266 -8.73 23.75 0.24
C LYS A 266 -9.93 22.89 -0.08
N VAL A 267 -11.07 23.55 -0.33
CA VAL A 267 -12.30 22.89 -0.79
C VAL A 267 -12.47 23.06 -2.30
N LYS A 268 -13.02 22.02 -2.91
CA LYS A 268 -13.61 22.04 -4.25
C LYS A 268 -15.07 21.65 -4.13
N VAL A 269 -15.96 22.60 -4.34
CA VAL A 269 -17.40 22.34 -4.40
C VAL A 269 -17.73 21.71 -5.74
N ALA A 270 -18.22 20.46 -5.73
CA ALA A 270 -18.55 19.72 -6.95
C ALA A 270 -19.58 18.62 -6.67
N ASN A 271 -20.39 18.31 -7.65
CA ASN A 271 -21.39 17.23 -7.56
C ASN A 271 -20.76 15.84 -7.82
N THR A 272 -19.65 15.57 -7.14
CA THR A 272 -18.89 14.31 -7.23
C THR A 272 -19.14 13.37 -6.05
N THR A 273 -19.68 13.92 -4.96
CA THR A 273 -20.04 13.18 -3.74
C THR A 273 -21.53 13.37 -3.42
N ARG A 274 -22.12 12.44 -2.67
CA ARG A 274 -23.48 12.59 -2.12
C ARG A 274 -23.47 13.61 -0.97
N GLU A 275 -24.65 14.11 -0.61
CA GLU A 275 -24.81 14.90 0.63
C GLU A 275 -24.26 14.15 1.82
N SER A 276 -23.68 14.88 2.76
CA SER A 276 -23.02 14.37 3.97
C SER A 276 -21.82 13.47 3.74
N VAL A 277 -21.32 13.37 2.50
CA VAL A 277 -20.09 12.61 2.15
C VAL A 277 -19.07 13.54 1.49
N VAL A 278 -17.86 13.50 2.01
CA VAL A 278 -16.73 14.27 1.47
C VAL A 278 -15.59 13.33 1.06
N PHE A 279 -14.79 13.75 0.06
CA PHE A 279 -13.65 13.00 -0.42
C PHE A 279 -12.36 13.79 -0.24
N LEU A 280 -11.33 13.11 0.30
CA LEU A 280 -9.99 13.69 0.41
C LEU A 280 -8.95 12.69 -0.11
N PRO A 281 -8.09 13.08 -1.07
CA PRO A 281 -7.08 12.19 -1.62
C PRO A 281 -5.97 11.88 -0.62
N MET A 282 -5.48 10.63 -0.66
CA MET A 282 -4.57 10.05 0.34
C MET A 282 -3.08 10.29 0.10
N HIS A 283 -2.68 10.82 -1.04
CA HIS A 283 -1.30 10.72 -1.54
C HIS A 283 -0.28 11.55 -0.80
N TRP A 284 -0.69 12.71 -0.25
CA TRP A 284 0.23 13.70 0.31
C TRP A 284 0.71 13.34 1.69
N GLY A 285 2.02 13.50 1.88
CA GLY A 285 2.69 13.44 3.16
C GLY A 285 3.39 14.76 3.46
N LYS A 286 4.07 14.82 4.60
CA LYS A 286 4.80 15.99 5.10
C LYS A 286 5.94 16.45 4.17
N GLN A 287 6.52 15.50 3.43
CA GLN A 287 7.62 15.77 2.48
C GLN A 287 7.17 16.52 1.24
N LEU A 288 5.95 16.31 0.79
CA LEU A 288 5.43 16.87 -0.47
C LEU A 288 4.61 18.14 -0.25
N ASP A 289 4.10 18.34 0.96
CA ASP A 289 3.35 19.54 1.33
C ASP A 289 3.67 19.92 2.78
N ASN A 290 2.81 19.57 3.73
CA ASN A 290 3.02 19.83 5.15
C ASN A 290 2.23 18.80 5.99
N ASP A 291 2.47 18.80 7.29
CA ASP A 291 1.84 17.84 8.20
C ASP A 291 0.31 18.02 8.31
N LEU A 292 -0.19 19.22 8.05
CA LEU A 292 -1.61 19.54 8.14
C LEU A 292 -2.45 18.96 7.00
N ASN A 293 -1.80 18.50 5.91
CA ASN A 293 -2.47 18.00 4.70
C ASN A 293 -2.46 16.48 4.57
N ARG A 294 -1.95 15.77 5.56
CA ARG A 294 -1.86 14.31 5.55
C ARG A 294 -3.20 13.68 5.93
N THR A 295 -3.92 13.18 4.93
CA THR A 295 -5.29 12.64 5.06
C THR A 295 -5.42 11.57 6.14
N ASN A 296 -4.43 10.69 6.27
CA ASN A 296 -4.44 9.62 7.28
C ASN A 296 -4.18 10.11 8.73
N ASN A 297 -4.07 11.42 8.96
CA ASN A 297 -4.24 11.98 10.30
C ASN A 297 -5.69 11.88 10.79
N LEU A 298 -6.65 11.75 9.86
CA LEU A 298 -8.09 11.70 10.16
C LEU A 298 -8.62 10.27 10.31
N THR A 299 -8.05 9.31 9.54
CA THR A 299 -8.62 7.97 9.40
C THR A 299 -8.61 7.20 10.71
N ASN A 300 -9.65 6.37 10.91
CA ASN A 300 -9.80 5.53 12.09
C ASN A 300 -8.94 4.26 12.02
N THR A 301 -8.88 3.52 13.11
CA THR A 301 -8.13 2.26 13.27
C THR A 301 -9.01 1.02 13.21
N LEU A 302 -10.23 1.13 12.72
CA LEU A 302 -11.08 -0.04 12.54
C LEU A 302 -10.42 -0.97 11.50
N ILE A 303 -10.30 -2.23 11.87
CA ILE A 303 -9.59 -3.25 11.09
C ILE A 303 -10.56 -4.37 10.76
N ASP A 304 -10.60 -4.77 9.49
CA ASP A 304 -11.33 -5.97 9.08
C ASP A 304 -10.80 -7.19 9.83
N PRO A 305 -11.66 -7.98 10.48
CA PRO A 305 -11.23 -9.09 11.33
C PRO A 305 -10.56 -10.24 10.56
N LEU A 306 -10.80 -10.36 9.25
CA LEU A 306 -10.23 -11.42 8.41
C LEU A 306 -8.99 -10.93 7.66
N SER A 307 -9.11 -9.87 6.87
CA SER A 307 -8.01 -9.35 6.04
C SER A 307 -7.01 -8.52 6.81
N LYS A 308 -7.38 -8.01 7.98
CA LYS A 308 -6.61 -7.05 8.79
C LYS A 308 -6.36 -5.71 8.09
N GLU A 309 -7.12 -5.42 7.02
CA GLU A 309 -7.07 -4.14 6.33
C GLU A 309 -7.76 -3.05 7.17
N PRO A 310 -7.13 -1.89 7.37
CA PRO A 310 -7.77 -0.75 8.00
C PRO A 310 -8.88 -0.14 7.14
N ASP A 311 -9.91 0.38 7.80
CA ASP A 311 -10.99 1.10 7.12
C ASP A 311 -10.58 2.54 6.79
N PHE A 312 -10.12 2.74 5.57
CA PHE A 312 -9.79 4.07 5.03
C PHE A 312 -10.98 4.78 4.37
N LYS A 313 -12.14 4.14 4.30
CA LYS A 313 -13.26 4.61 3.48
C LYS A 313 -14.38 5.26 4.27
N TYR A 314 -14.34 5.12 5.56
CA TYR A 314 -15.41 5.60 6.42
C TYR A 314 -14.84 6.16 7.72
N THR A 315 -14.83 7.47 7.84
CA THR A 315 -14.44 8.18 9.08
C THR A 315 -15.39 9.36 9.28
N CYS A 316 -15.96 9.49 10.46
CA CYS A 316 -16.82 10.63 10.77
C CYS A 316 -15.97 11.89 11.02
N VAL A 317 -16.33 12.99 10.34
CA VAL A 317 -15.57 14.25 10.39
C VAL A 317 -16.47 15.47 10.57
N ALA A 318 -15.91 16.52 11.19
CA ALA A 318 -16.42 17.88 11.17
C ALA A 318 -15.64 18.72 10.16
N ILE A 319 -16.29 19.73 9.60
CA ILE A 319 -15.67 20.65 8.64
C ILE A 319 -16.01 22.09 9.08
N GLU A 320 -14.98 22.88 9.26
CA GLU A 320 -15.11 24.29 9.67
C GLU A 320 -14.29 25.18 8.73
N LYS A 321 -14.87 26.34 8.34
CA LYS A 321 -14.14 27.33 7.55
C LYS A 321 -12.99 27.90 8.40
N TYR A 322 -11.77 27.86 7.85
CA TYR A 322 -10.62 28.43 8.52
C TYR A 322 -10.68 29.96 8.48
N LYS A 323 -10.81 30.57 9.65
CA LYS A 323 -10.71 32.03 9.81
C LYS A 323 -9.24 32.36 10.11
N LYS A 324 -8.65 33.23 9.28
CA LYS A 324 -7.29 33.75 9.49
C LYS A 324 -7.22 34.60 10.76
#